data_796862384bfdb62f7db22fcc6e400cf6
#
_entry.id   796862384bfdb62f7db22fcc6e400cf6
#
_cell.length_a   1.000
_cell.length_b   1.000
_cell.length_c   1.000
_cell.angle_alpha   90.00
_cell.angle_beta   90.00
_cell.angle_gamma   90.00
#
_symmetry.space_group_name_H-M   'P 1'
#
loop_
_entity.id
_entity.type
_entity.pdbx_description
1 polymer ?
#
loop_
_entity_poly.entity_id
_entity_poly.type
_entity_poly.pdbx_seq_one_letter_code
_entity_poly.pdbx_strand_id
1 'polypeptide(L)'
;MDRKTKIIATVGPSLSSEAKVNSIIDSGVNVLRINFSHGTLEDHENVIKWARNSKKQVAVMQDIQGPKIRTGKSSNNTILKKSKNVDLTNTATESNKEIVFIDYDHLLRDINVDDRVFIDDGQIVLKIVKKKKDKLTALILIGGELRDNQGVAFPDSKLSVSAITEKDKEHLEFGTKHDVDFVAVSFVRNAGDIKTVRDLVPNDIKIIAKIELKAALDNIAEILDVADGVMVARGDLGVQLPLEQVPFVQKQILDAANKKGKISITATEMLQSMKSSNRPTRAEVTDITNAILEGSDAVMLSAETSIGDNPNRVVEVMSLICKETDSKNDTSSLLSKDNTSEDSTATLARAAVQVANEIQAKAIVAFTETGRTPLLISNFRPQAEIITFSTRKKTLNQMNLLWGVVQYPMERKEHFSEMLKSANDFLITEKKYNKDDKVVVVAGTPPNVEAATNLIRVLKIGEL
;
A
#
# COMPACT_ATOMS: atom_id res chain seq x y z
N MET A 1 4.91 22.66 10.16
CA MET A 1 4.70 21.94 8.89
C MET A 1 3.64 20.89 9.08
N ASP A 2 2.74 20.71 8.13
CA ASP A 2 1.79 19.63 8.17
C ASP A 2 2.45 18.31 7.73
N ARG A 3 1.89 17.19 8.18
CA ARG A 3 2.37 15.87 7.82
C ARG A 3 2.23 15.64 6.31
N LYS A 4 3.29 15.18 5.65
CA LYS A 4 3.32 14.85 4.22
C LYS A 4 3.10 13.36 3.95
N THR A 5 3.72 12.47 4.75
CA THR A 5 3.54 11.02 4.68
C THR A 5 2.10 10.62 5.03
N LYS A 6 1.49 9.75 4.23
CA LYS A 6 0.09 9.32 4.38
C LYS A 6 -0.05 8.15 5.34
N ILE A 7 -1.21 8.03 5.99
CA ILE A 7 -1.52 6.92 6.90
C ILE A 7 -2.68 6.11 6.35
N ILE A 8 -2.45 4.81 6.23
CA ILE A 8 -3.48 3.81 5.92
C ILE A 8 -3.85 3.11 7.21
N ALA A 9 -5.13 3.03 7.54
CA ALA A 9 -5.62 2.28 8.69
C ALA A 9 -6.53 1.13 8.26
N THR A 10 -6.27 -0.06 8.80
CA THR A 10 -7.15 -1.21 8.57
C THR A 10 -8.35 -1.14 9.48
N VAL A 11 -9.54 -1.23 8.89
CA VAL A 11 -10.81 -1.32 9.61
C VAL A 11 -11.08 -2.76 10.03
N GLY A 12 -11.58 -2.94 11.22
CA GLY A 12 -11.93 -4.23 11.81
C GLY A 12 -12.78 -4.06 13.07
N PRO A 13 -12.87 -5.10 13.92
CA PRO A 13 -13.76 -5.10 15.10
C PRO A 13 -13.64 -3.90 16.03
N SER A 14 -12.44 -3.32 16.18
CA SER A 14 -12.26 -2.10 16.99
C SER A 14 -12.92 -0.86 16.40
N LEU A 15 -13.21 -0.86 15.09
CA LEU A 15 -13.80 0.24 14.33
C LEU A 15 -15.21 -0.13 13.80
N SER A 16 -16.04 -0.72 14.63
CA SER A 16 -17.31 -1.37 14.29
C SER A 16 -18.51 -0.40 14.14
N SER A 17 -18.30 0.90 14.03
CA SER A 17 -19.39 1.87 13.86
C SER A 17 -18.95 3.12 13.10
N GLU A 18 -19.90 3.84 12.47
CA GLU A 18 -19.63 5.07 11.74
C GLU A 18 -18.93 6.12 12.61
N ALA A 19 -19.36 6.26 13.87
CA ALA A 19 -18.72 7.21 14.79
C ALA A 19 -17.24 6.89 15.06
N LYS A 20 -16.88 5.61 15.22
CA LYS A 20 -15.50 5.17 15.41
C LYS A 20 -14.66 5.36 14.15
N VAL A 21 -15.23 5.05 12.98
CA VAL A 21 -14.55 5.27 11.70
C VAL A 21 -14.33 6.75 11.44
N ASN A 22 -15.32 7.61 11.69
CA ASN A 22 -15.16 9.05 11.57
C ASN A 22 -14.11 9.58 12.57
N SER A 23 -14.08 9.06 13.79
CA SER A 23 -13.10 9.46 14.81
C SER A 23 -11.66 9.14 14.36
N ILE A 24 -11.40 7.97 13.74
CA ILE A 24 -10.07 7.63 13.26
C ILE A 24 -9.67 8.45 12.03
N ILE A 25 -10.62 8.79 11.16
CA ILE A 25 -10.41 9.72 10.04
C ILE A 25 -10.01 11.10 10.58
N ASP A 26 -10.71 11.57 11.63
CA ASP A 26 -10.42 12.86 12.27
C ASP A 26 -9.04 12.88 12.94
N SER A 27 -8.57 11.74 13.45
CA SER A 27 -7.21 11.56 13.99
C SER A 27 -6.11 11.62 12.92
N GLY A 28 -6.48 11.59 11.63
CA GLY A 28 -5.53 11.84 10.53
C GLY A 28 -5.33 10.68 9.55
N VAL A 29 -6.21 9.70 9.50
CA VAL A 29 -6.18 8.64 8.49
C VAL A 29 -6.51 9.21 7.11
N ASN A 30 -5.75 8.78 6.11
CA ASN A 30 -5.90 9.18 4.71
C ASN A 30 -6.61 8.10 3.87
N VAL A 31 -6.39 6.83 4.21
CA VAL A 31 -6.94 5.68 3.49
C VAL A 31 -7.46 4.65 4.48
N LEU A 32 -8.70 4.20 4.31
CA LEU A 32 -9.25 3.06 5.02
C LEU A 32 -9.00 1.79 4.21
N ARG A 33 -8.27 0.85 4.81
CA ARG A 33 -8.06 -0.48 4.22
C ARG A 33 -9.11 -1.44 4.77
N ILE A 34 -9.78 -2.13 3.85
CA ILE A 34 -10.72 -3.22 4.14
C ILE A 34 -10.06 -4.53 3.73
N ASN A 35 -9.79 -5.40 4.73
CA ASN A 35 -9.16 -6.70 4.49
C ASN A 35 -10.22 -7.76 4.20
N PHE A 36 -10.36 -8.15 2.95
CA PHE A 36 -11.34 -9.15 2.49
C PHE A 36 -11.01 -10.61 2.89
N SER A 37 -9.93 -10.83 3.64
CA SER A 37 -9.69 -12.12 4.30
C SER A 37 -10.58 -12.34 5.52
N HIS A 38 -11.23 -11.30 6.06
CA HIS A 38 -12.01 -11.32 7.29
C HIS A 38 -13.27 -10.46 7.13
N GLY A 39 -14.27 -10.71 7.97
CA GLY A 39 -15.55 -9.98 7.94
C GLY A 39 -16.50 -10.48 6.85
N THR A 40 -17.66 -9.84 6.77
CA THR A 40 -18.70 -10.12 5.79
C THR A 40 -18.78 -9.01 4.74
N LEU A 41 -19.40 -9.28 3.59
CA LEU A 41 -19.63 -8.24 2.58
C LEU A 41 -20.49 -7.09 3.12
N GLU A 42 -21.41 -7.36 4.04
CA GLU A 42 -22.23 -6.33 4.70
C GLU A 42 -21.37 -5.41 5.58
N ASP A 43 -20.42 -5.98 6.35
CA ASP A 43 -19.47 -5.20 7.13
C ASP A 43 -18.64 -4.27 6.21
N HIS A 44 -18.18 -4.80 5.10
CA HIS A 44 -17.38 -4.05 4.12
C HIS A 44 -18.19 -2.93 3.47
N GLU A 45 -19.44 -3.20 3.08
CA GLU A 45 -20.34 -2.19 2.54
C GLU A 45 -20.58 -1.04 3.53
N ASN A 46 -20.80 -1.36 4.81
CA ASN A 46 -20.98 -0.36 5.86
C ASN A 46 -19.75 0.54 5.99
N VAL A 47 -18.54 -0.04 6.01
CA VAL A 47 -17.29 0.75 6.06
C VAL A 47 -17.17 1.69 4.86
N ILE A 48 -17.48 1.22 3.65
CA ILE A 48 -17.45 2.08 2.45
C ILE A 48 -18.48 3.21 2.58
N LYS A 49 -19.70 2.92 3.01
CA LYS A 49 -20.72 3.94 3.24
C LYS A 49 -20.27 5.00 4.26
N TRP A 50 -19.70 4.58 5.40
CA TRP A 50 -19.19 5.50 6.42
C TRP A 50 -18.04 6.37 5.89
N ALA A 51 -17.13 5.79 5.09
CA ALA A 51 -16.08 6.55 4.43
C ALA A 51 -16.64 7.62 3.47
N ARG A 52 -17.66 7.26 2.68
CA ARG A 52 -18.29 8.20 1.71
C ARG A 52 -19.13 9.28 2.37
N ASN A 53 -19.66 9.04 3.55
CA ASN A 53 -20.41 9.99 4.36
C ASN A 53 -19.52 10.91 5.21
N SER A 54 -18.24 10.58 5.35
CA SER A 54 -17.31 11.37 6.16
C SER A 54 -17.17 12.80 5.64
N LYS A 55 -17.09 13.76 6.58
CA LYS A 55 -16.84 15.18 6.27
C LYS A 55 -15.45 15.40 5.65
N LYS A 56 -14.47 14.59 6.03
CA LYS A 56 -13.12 14.62 5.45
C LYS A 56 -13.03 13.61 4.32
N GLN A 57 -12.39 14.01 3.25
CA GLN A 57 -12.09 13.09 2.15
C GLN A 57 -11.14 11.99 2.63
N VAL A 58 -11.53 10.75 2.42
CA VAL A 58 -10.75 9.56 2.72
C VAL A 58 -10.90 8.57 1.55
N ALA A 59 -9.83 7.92 1.17
CA ALA A 59 -9.87 6.87 0.18
C ALA A 59 -10.20 5.51 0.81
N VAL A 60 -10.71 4.59 -0.01
CA VAL A 60 -11.00 3.20 0.37
C VAL A 60 -10.12 2.26 -0.46
N MET A 61 -9.38 1.41 0.23
CA MET A 61 -8.55 0.36 -0.35
C MET A 61 -9.13 -1.01 -0.01
N GLN A 62 -9.55 -1.72 -1.04
CA GLN A 62 -9.91 -3.14 -0.95
C GLN A 62 -8.64 -3.98 -1.01
N ASP A 63 -8.39 -4.83 -0.01
CA ASP A 63 -7.24 -5.75 0.01
C ASP A 63 -7.77 -7.18 -0.15
N ILE A 64 -7.55 -7.78 -1.34
CA ILE A 64 -8.03 -9.13 -1.66
C ILE A 64 -7.08 -10.19 -1.10
N GLN A 65 -7.67 -11.34 -0.73
CA GLN A 65 -6.94 -12.38 0.00
C GLN A 65 -5.87 -13.09 -0.84
N GLY A 66 -6.15 -13.35 -2.11
CA GLY A 66 -5.32 -14.22 -2.93
C GLY A 66 -5.33 -15.71 -2.49
N PRO A 67 -4.51 -16.53 -3.10
CA PRO A 67 -4.46 -17.98 -2.86
C PRO A 67 -3.70 -18.30 -1.57
N LYS A 68 -4.30 -18.12 -0.41
CA LYS A 68 -3.66 -18.45 0.86
C LYS A 68 -3.74 -19.95 1.15
N ILE A 69 -2.61 -20.65 1.05
CA ILE A 69 -2.48 -22.07 1.40
C ILE A 69 -2.49 -22.20 2.93
N ARG A 70 -3.21 -23.21 3.43
CA ARG A 70 -3.35 -23.42 4.88
C ARG A 70 -3.22 -24.91 5.24
N THR A 71 -2.93 -25.18 6.51
CA THR A 71 -3.19 -26.48 7.10
C THR A 71 -4.68 -26.67 7.30
N GLY A 72 -5.16 -27.92 7.38
CA GLY A 72 -6.52 -28.20 7.78
C GLY A 72 -6.72 -28.16 9.31
N LYS A 73 -7.75 -28.86 9.77
CA LYS A 73 -7.96 -29.10 11.20
C LYS A 73 -6.82 -29.91 11.79
N SER A 74 -6.51 -29.67 13.03
CA SER A 74 -5.49 -30.40 13.79
C SER A 74 -6.12 -31.09 14.98
N SER A 75 -5.70 -32.32 15.25
CA SER A 75 -6.08 -32.99 16.49
C SER A 75 -5.52 -32.22 17.70
N ASN A 76 -6.32 -32.15 18.77
CA ASN A 76 -5.95 -31.41 19.99
C ASN A 76 -4.54 -31.75 20.48
N ASN A 77 -3.77 -30.73 20.82
CA ASN A 77 -2.38 -30.82 21.33
C ASN A 77 -1.38 -31.47 20.35
N THR A 78 -1.52 -31.29 19.05
CA THR A 78 -0.53 -31.74 18.10
C THR A 78 0.73 -30.87 18.21
N ILE A 79 1.79 -31.44 18.75
CA ILE A 79 3.12 -30.79 18.83
C ILE A 79 4.06 -31.50 17.86
N LEU A 80 4.56 -30.78 16.86
CA LEU A 80 5.60 -31.24 15.95
C LEU A 80 6.95 -31.10 16.63
N LYS A 81 7.68 -32.23 16.84
CA LYS A 81 8.96 -32.24 17.56
C LYS A 81 10.13 -32.16 16.61
N LYS A 82 11.09 -31.26 16.88
CA LYS A 82 12.35 -31.12 16.13
C LYS A 82 13.05 -32.47 15.91
N SER A 83 13.68 -32.62 14.77
CA SER A 83 14.44 -33.81 14.34
C SER A 83 13.59 -35.09 14.16
N LYS A 84 12.27 -34.98 14.11
CA LYS A 84 11.36 -36.05 13.69
C LYS A 84 10.89 -35.81 12.25
N ASN A 85 10.43 -36.86 11.61
CA ASN A 85 9.79 -36.78 10.31
C ASN A 85 8.27 -36.64 10.46
N VAL A 86 7.65 -35.96 9.53
CA VAL A 86 6.21 -35.83 9.37
C VAL A 86 5.88 -35.95 7.89
N ASP A 87 4.76 -36.58 7.55
CA ASP A 87 4.30 -36.67 6.18
C ASP A 87 3.34 -35.50 5.87
N LEU A 88 3.50 -34.85 4.71
CA LEU A 88 2.62 -33.81 4.19
C LEU A 88 1.75 -34.41 3.08
N THR A 89 0.45 -34.14 3.12
CA THR A 89 -0.50 -34.65 2.14
C THR A 89 -1.65 -33.64 1.93
N ASN A 90 -2.28 -33.69 0.76
CA ASN A 90 -3.50 -32.96 0.43
C ASN A 90 -4.78 -33.85 0.42
N THR A 91 -4.69 -35.11 0.88
CA THR A 91 -5.78 -36.06 0.87
C THR A 91 -6.28 -36.46 2.28
N ALA A 92 -5.56 -36.07 3.35
CA ALA A 92 -6.00 -36.28 4.72
C ALA A 92 -7.16 -35.31 5.08
N THR A 93 -7.93 -35.68 6.10
CA THR A 93 -9.03 -34.83 6.62
C THR A 93 -8.60 -34.05 7.87
N GLU A 94 -7.58 -34.52 8.56
CA GLU A 94 -7.10 -33.93 9.83
C GLU A 94 -5.59 -34.14 9.99
N SER A 95 -4.92 -33.15 10.57
CA SER A 95 -3.50 -33.18 10.88
C SER A 95 -3.23 -33.78 12.28
N ASN A 96 -2.12 -34.50 12.42
CA ASN A 96 -1.64 -35.06 13.67
C ASN A 96 -0.10 -35.07 13.70
N LYS A 97 0.52 -35.75 14.71
CA LYS A 97 1.99 -35.79 14.87
C LYS A 97 2.75 -36.49 13.74
N GLU A 98 2.06 -37.29 12.92
CA GLU A 98 2.66 -38.10 11.83
C GLU A 98 2.31 -37.54 10.44
N ILE A 99 1.15 -36.88 10.30
CA ILE A 99 0.62 -36.38 9.04
C ILE A 99 0.15 -34.95 9.24
N VAL A 100 0.54 -34.04 8.34
CA VAL A 100 0.03 -32.68 8.23
C VAL A 100 -0.72 -32.55 6.91
N PHE A 101 -1.99 -32.22 7.00
CA PHE A 101 -2.81 -31.87 5.84
C PHE A 101 -2.47 -30.47 5.37
N ILE A 102 -2.26 -30.33 4.07
CA ILE A 102 -2.02 -29.05 3.38
C ILE A 102 -3.11 -28.86 2.34
N ASP A 103 -3.91 -27.82 2.45
CA ASP A 103 -4.96 -27.47 1.50
C ASP A 103 -4.37 -26.85 0.23
N TYR A 104 -3.77 -27.73 -0.61
CA TYR A 104 -3.15 -27.35 -1.87
C TYR A 104 -3.17 -28.52 -2.85
N ASP A 105 -4.02 -28.44 -3.89
CA ASP A 105 -4.24 -29.53 -4.86
C ASP A 105 -2.95 -29.95 -5.60
N HIS A 106 -2.06 -29.00 -5.85
CA HIS A 106 -0.82 -29.26 -6.57
C HIS A 106 0.40 -29.52 -5.68
N LEU A 107 0.18 -29.82 -4.38
CA LEU A 107 1.22 -30.06 -3.39
C LEU A 107 2.30 -31.03 -3.91
N LEU A 108 1.87 -32.17 -4.40
CA LEU A 108 2.81 -33.21 -4.88
C LEU A 108 3.49 -32.85 -6.21
N ARG A 109 2.91 -31.97 -7.01
CA ARG A 109 3.50 -31.56 -8.29
C ARG A 109 4.57 -30.50 -8.10
N ASP A 110 4.27 -29.49 -7.33
CA ASP A 110 5.05 -28.25 -7.27
C ASP A 110 6.19 -28.29 -6.25
N ILE A 111 6.05 -29.13 -5.19
CA ILE A 111 7.03 -29.19 -4.10
C ILE A 111 8.04 -30.30 -4.35
N ASN A 112 9.32 -30.03 -4.14
CA ASN A 112 10.43 -30.95 -4.41
C ASN A 112 11.21 -31.30 -3.14
N VAL A 113 12.08 -32.31 -3.25
CA VAL A 113 13.06 -32.64 -2.21
C VAL A 113 14.00 -31.43 -2.02
N ASP A 114 14.39 -31.18 -0.80
CA ASP A 114 15.16 -30.04 -0.30
C ASP A 114 14.39 -28.72 -0.12
N ASP A 115 13.17 -28.58 -0.66
CA ASP A 115 12.34 -27.39 -0.43
C ASP A 115 11.96 -27.29 1.06
N ARG A 116 11.90 -26.05 1.57
CA ARG A 116 11.42 -25.73 2.90
C ARG A 116 9.92 -25.46 2.90
N VAL A 117 9.28 -25.81 4.01
CA VAL A 117 7.87 -25.52 4.27
C VAL A 117 7.77 -24.77 5.58
N PHE A 118 7.17 -23.60 5.56
CA PHE A 118 6.95 -22.77 6.72
C PHE A 118 5.47 -22.80 7.10
N ILE A 119 5.18 -23.05 8.37
CA ILE A 119 3.82 -23.04 8.91
C ILE A 119 3.77 -22.00 10.02
N ASP A 120 2.64 -21.28 10.15
CA ASP A 120 2.41 -20.23 11.14
C ASP A 120 3.50 -19.14 11.09
N ASP A 121 3.65 -18.51 9.93
CA ASP A 121 4.63 -17.44 9.67
C ASP A 121 6.08 -17.84 10.07
N GLY A 122 6.42 -19.13 9.86
CA GLY A 122 7.76 -19.65 10.13
C GLY A 122 8.02 -20.09 11.58
N GLN A 123 6.99 -20.12 12.44
CA GLN A 123 7.10 -20.70 13.79
C GLN A 123 7.42 -22.20 13.74
N ILE A 124 6.94 -22.90 12.69
CA ILE A 124 7.28 -24.29 12.42
C ILE A 124 7.98 -24.32 11.05
N VAL A 125 9.15 -24.95 11.00
CA VAL A 125 9.96 -25.06 9.78
C VAL A 125 10.21 -26.53 9.48
N LEU A 126 9.84 -26.94 8.27
CA LEU A 126 10.03 -28.29 7.77
C LEU A 126 10.94 -28.24 6.53
N LYS A 127 11.67 -29.35 6.26
CA LYS A 127 12.43 -29.54 5.02
C LYS A 127 12.03 -30.86 4.39
N ILE A 128 11.68 -30.85 3.10
CA ILE A 128 11.29 -32.05 2.38
C ILE A 128 12.53 -32.94 2.20
N VAL A 129 12.44 -34.17 2.67
CA VAL A 129 13.54 -35.16 2.58
C VAL A 129 13.21 -36.30 1.62
N LYS A 130 11.92 -36.51 1.32
CA LYS A 130 11.49 -37.58 0.40
C LYS A 130 10.15 -37.22 -0.26
N LYS A 131 10.03 -37.50 -1.56
CA LYS A 131 8.80 -37.35 -2.34
C LYS A 131 8.30 -38.74 -2.75
N LYS A 132 7.04 -39.06 -2.44
CA LYS A 132 6.34 -40.26 -2.84
C LYS A 132 5.16 -39.89 -3.76
N LYS A 133 4.46 -40.89 -4.32
CA LYS A 133 3.32 -40.65 -5.22
C LYS A 133 2.12 -39.97 -4.54
N ASP A 134 1.95 -40.21 -3.25
CA ASP A 134 0.78 -39.81 -2.46
C ASP A 134 1.10 -38.83 -1.31
N LYS A 135 2.38 -38.57 -1.03
CA LYS A 135 2.81 -37.74 0.08
C LYS A 135 4.25 -37.25 -0.02
N LEU A 136 4.57 -36.19 0.70
CA LEU A 136 5.93 -35.71 0.92
C LEU A 136 6.34 -36.05 2.36
N THR A 137 7.53 -36.57 2.56
CA THR A 137 8.08 -36.75 3.92
C THR A 137 9.02 -35.57 4.23
N ALA A 138 8.78 -34.87 5.30
CA ALA A 138 9.53 -33.72 5.74
C ALA A 138 10.22 -33.94 7.09
N LEU A 139 11.44 -33.45 7.23
CA LEU A 139 12.17 -33.37 8.50
C LEU A 139 11.77 -32.07 9.21
N ILE A 140 11.40 -32.14 10.48
CA ILE A 140 11.07 -30.99 11.30
C ILE A 140 12.36 -30.31 11.77
N LEU A 141 12.67 -29.11 11.22
CA LEU A 141 13.84 -28.32 11.58
C LEU A 141 13.55 -27.47 12.83
N ILE A 142 12.38 -26.81 12.86
CA ILE A 142 11.86 -26.07 14.01
C ILE A 142 10.48 -26.63 14.31
N GLY A 143 10.29 -27.13 15.52
CA GLY A 143 9.02 -27.71 15.97
C GLY A 143 8.15 -26.67 16.68
N GLY A 144 6.86 -26.98 16.81
CA GLY A 144 5.88 -26.13 17.45
C GLY A 144 4.50 -26.77 17.56
N GLU A 145 3.56 -26.05 18.11
CA GLU A 145 2.16 -26.47 18.20
C GLU A 145 1.46 -26.27 16.86
N LEU A 146 0.94 -27.34 16.30
CA LEU A 146 0.13 -27.29 15.08
C LEU A 146 -1.35 -27.05 15.44
N ARG A 147 -1.87 -25.88 15.09
CA ARG A 147 -3.24 -25.43 15.31
C ARG A 147 -4.04 -25.54 14.01
N ASP A 148 -5.36 -25.31 14.10
CA ASP A 148 -6.25 -25.31 12.96
C ASP A 148 -5.95 -24.18 11.98
N ASN A 149 -6.01 -24.48 10.70
CA ASN A 149 -6.01 -23.51 9.60
C ASN A 149 -4.82 -22.52 9.59
N GLN A 150 -3.65 -22.93 10.06
CA GLN A 150 -2.44 -22.10 10.02
C GLN A 150 -1.97 -21.88 8.57
N GLY A 151 -1.43 -20.69 8.29
CA GLY A 151 -0.85 -20.37 6.99
C GLY A 151 0.36 -21.25 6.67
N VAL A 152 0.48 -21.63 5.39
CA VAL A 152 1.60 -22.41 4.89
C VAL A 152 2.29 -21.65 3.75
N ALA A 153 3.62 -21.53 3.81
CA ALA A 153 4.44 -20.93 2.77
C ALA A 153 5.50 -21.90 2.24
N PHE A 154 5.81 -21.77 0.96
CA PHE A 154 6.81 -22.59 0.25
C PHE A 154 7.81 -21.67 -0.43
N PRO A 155 8.79 -21.11 0.31
CA PRO A 155 9.68 -20.06 -0.19
C PRO A 155 10.58 -20.50 -1.35
N ASP A 156 10.87 -21.80 -1.44
CA ASP A 156 11.80 -22.36 -2.42
C ASP A 156 11.08 -22.92 -3.66
N SER A 157 9.73 -22.98 -3.67
CA SER A 157 8.94 -23.66 -4.69
C SER A 157 8.19 -22.68 -5.58
N LYS A 158 8.06 -23.03 -6.88
CA LYS A 158 7.19 -22.31 -7.82
C LYS A 158 5.79 -22.91 -7.79
N LEU A 159 4.84 -22.21 -7.20
CA LEU A 159 3.47 -22.67 -7.06
C LEU A 159 2.67 -22.41 -8.34
N SER A 160 1.89 -23.40 -8.76
CA SER A 160 1.02 -23.33 -9.95
C SER A 160 -0.37 -22.77 -9.66
N VAL A 161 -0.64 -22.35 -8.41
CA VAL A 161 -1.94 -21.77 -8.02
C VAL A 161 -2.20 -20.47 -8.77
N SER A 162 -3.43 -20.19 -9.15
CA SER A 162 -3.82 -18.90 -9.70
C SER A 162 -3.58 -17.80 -8.66
N ALA A 163 -3.05 -16.64 -9.08
CA ALA A 163 -2.92 -15.47 -8.20
C ALA A 163 -4.27 -14.93 -7.74
N ILE A 164 -5.34 -15.15 -8.53
CA ILE A 164 -6.70 -14.71 -8.28
C ILE A 164 -7.60 -15.94 -8.17
N THR A 165 -8.24 -16.09 -7.02
CA THR A 165 -9.24 -17.15 -6.76
C THR A 165 -10.62 -16.73 -7.28
N GLU A 166 -11.56 -17.68 -7.39
CA GLU A 166 -12.96 -17.34 -7.72
C GLU A 166 -13.57 -16.39 -6.69
N LYS A 167 -13.26 -16.60 -5.41
CA LYS A 167 -13.69 -15.71 -4.33
C LYS A 167 -13.11 -14.29 -4.49
N ASP A 168 -11.88 -14.15 -4.95
CA ASP A 168 -11.30 -12.83 -5.23
C ASP A 168 -12.03 -12.14 -6.38
N LYS A 169 -12.50 -12.87 -7.40
CA LYS A 169 -13.30 -12.30 -8.49
C LYS A 169 -14.63 -11.74 -7.98
N GLU A 170 -15.34 -12.48 -7.13
CA GLU A 170 -16.56 -12.01 -6.46
C GLU A 170 -16.29 -10.74 -5.63
N HIS A 171 -15.17 -10.73 -4.92
CA HIS A 171 -14.75 -9.57 -4.14
C HIS A 171 -14.39 -8.36 -5.02
N LEU A 172 -13.74 -8.56 -6.16
CA LEU A 172 -13.42 -7.48 -7.11
C LEU A 172 -14.70 -6.91 -7.76
N GLU A 173 -15.66 -7.75 -8.08
CA GLU A 173 -16.99 -7.30 -8.54
C GLU A 173 -17.69 -6.45 -7.47
N PHE A 174 -17.66 -6.90 -6.21
CA PHE A 174 -18.18 -6.14 -5.08
C PHE A 174 -17.48 -4.78 -4.96
N GLY A 175 -16.14 -4.73 -4.99
CA GLY A 175 -15.37 -3.49 -4.91
C GLY A 175 -15.69 -2.52 -6.06
N THR A 176 -15.85 -3.05 -7.27
CA THR A 176 -16.26 -2.29 -8.45
C THR A 176 -17.65 -1.67 -8.27
N LYS A 177 -18.62 -2.47 -7.82
CA LYS A 177 -19.99 -2.02 -7.55
C LYS A 177 -20.06 -0.90 -6.51
N HIS A 178 -19.19 -0.94 -5.51
CA HIS A 178 -19.14 0.04 -4.41
C HIS A 178 -18.11 1.15 -4.63
N ASP A 179 -17.56 1.26 -5.84
CA ASP A 179 -16.65 2.33 -6.28
C ASP A 179 -15.46 2.53 -5.33
N VAL A 180 -14.73 1.44 -4.99
CA VAL A 180 -13.50 1.54 -4.20
C VAL A 180 -12.42 2.29 -4.99
N ASP A 181 -11.52 2.98 -4.29
CA ASP A 181 -10.49 3.81 -4.92
C ASP A 181 -9.24 3.00 -5.32
N PHE A 182 -8.93 1.95 -4.53
CA PHE A 182 -7.77 1.09 -4.71
C PHE A 182 -8.11 -0.38 -4.51
N VAL A 183 -7.41 -1.23 -5.24
CA VAL A 183 -7.36 -2.68 -5.00
C VAL A 183 -5.91 -3.05 -4.69
N ALA A 184 -5.66 -3.61 -3.51
CA ALA A 184 -4.38 -4.21 -3.15
C ALA A 184 -4.44 -5.72 -3.43
N VAL A 185 -3.48 -6.21 -4.23
CA VAL A 185 -3.45 -7.59 -4.73
C VAL A 185 -2.40 -8.38 -3.98
N SER A 186 -2.82 -9.41 -3.24
CA SER A 186 -1.92 -10.28 -2.48
C SER A 186 -1.23 -11.33 -3.36
N PHE A 187 -0.07 -11.77 -2.93
CA PHE A 187 0.72 -12.86 -3.53
C PHE A 187 1.05 -12.66 -5.03
N VAL A 188 1.26 -11.40 -5.44
CA VAL A 188 1.73 -11.07 -6.80
C VAL A 188 3.09 -11.72 -7.06
N ARG A 189 3.28 -12.32 -8.25
CA ARG A 189 4.52 -12.97 -8.68
C ARG A 189 5.15 -12.29 -9.90
N ASN A 190 4.32 -11.73 -10.78
CA ASN A 190 4.73 -11.15 -12.07
C ASN A 190 3.68 -10.17 -12.62
N ALA A 191 3.99 -9.53 -13.74
CA ALA A 191 3.08 -8.59 -14.42
C ALA A 191 1.75 -9.23 -14.86
N GLY A 192 1.74 -10.52 -15.18
CA GLY A 192 0.53 -11.24 -15.60
C GLY A 192 -0.54 -11.29 -14.51
N ASP A 193 -0.13 -11.45 -13.24
CA ASP A 193 -1.06 -11.44 -12.11
C ASP A 193 -1.79 -10.09 -12.00
N ILE A 194 -1.08 -8.98 -12.19
CA ILE A 194 -1.67 -7.61 -12.17
C ILE A 194 -2.57 -7.38 -13.38
N LYS A 195 -2.17 -7.83 -14.59
CA LYS A 195 -2.99 -7.71 -15.79
C LYS A 195 -4.31 -8.45 -15.63
N THR A 196 -4.29 -9.65 -15.04
CA THR A 196 -5.52 -10.41 -14.72
C THR A 196 -6.49 -9.61 -13.85
N VAL A 197 -5.99 -8.89 -12.83
CA VAL A 197 -6.84 -8.02 -12.00
C VAL A 197 -7.32 -6.80 -12.80
N ARG A 198 -6.44 -6.20 -13.62
CA ARG A 198 -6.81 -5.04 -14.46
C ARG A 198 -7.96 -5.36 -15.42
N ASP A 199 -8.01 -6.58 -15.95
CA ASP A 199 -9.10 -7.04 -16.83
C ASP A 199 -10.44 -7.23 -16.08
N LEU A 200 -10.40 -7.34 -14.75
CA LEU A 200 -11.59 -7.56 -13.90
C LEU A 200 -12.13 -6.28 -13.26
N VAL A 201 -11.37 -5.18 -13.28
CA VAL A 201 -11.78 -3.92 -12.62
C VAL A 201 -11.73 -2.74 -13.60
N PRO A 202 -12.55 -1.70 -13.40
CA PRO A 202 -12.48 -0.46 -14.18
C PRO A 202 -11.08 0.18 -14.16
N ASN A 203 -10.71 0.84 -15.25
CA ASN A 203 -9.39 1.48 -15.39
C ASN A 203 -9.14 2.61 -14.41
N ASP A 204 -10.18 3.19 -13.83
CA ASP A 204 -10.09 4.26 -12.84
C ASP A 204 -9.88 3.73 -11.41
N ILE A 205 -9.99 2.43 -11.16
CA ILE A 205 -9.55 1.81 -9.89
C ILE A 205 -8.04 1.57 -9.97
N LYS A 206 -7.30 2.08 -8.99
CA LYS A 206 -5.85 1.93 -8.90
C LYS A 206 -5.46 0.58 -8.30
N ILE A 207 -4.47 -0.09 -8.88
CA ILE A 207 -4.00 -1.40 -8.43
C ILE A 207 -2.65 -1.26 -7.71
N ILE A 208 -2.61 -1.73 -6.46
CA ILE A 208 -1.42 -1.79 -5.62
C ILE A 208 -0.95 -3.25 -5.54
N ALA A 209 0.22 -3.54 -6.08
CA ALA A 209 0.82 -4.87 -5.99
C ALA A 209 1.46 -5.07 -4.60
N LYS A 210 1.03 -6.10 -3.86
CA LYS A 210 1.66 -6.46 -2.59
C LYS A 210 2.88 -7.35 -2.86
N ILE A 211 4.04 -6.88 -2.45
CA ILE A 211 5.31 -7.59 -2.61
C ILE A 211 5.53 -8.42 -1.35
N GLU A 212 5.14 -9.68 -1.44
CA GLU A 212 5.09 -10.68 -0.37
C GLU A 212 5.97 -11.89 -0.68
N LEU A 213 6.30 -12.09 -1.95
CA LEU A 213 6.98 -13.27 -2.45
C LEU A 213 8.34 -12.94 -3.05
N LYS A 214 9.31 -13.85 -2.91
CA LYS A 214 10.61 -13.74 -3.59
C LYS A 214 10.45 -13.59 -5.10
N ALA A 215 9.52 -14.32 -5.72
CA ALA A 215 9.24 -14.20 -7.15
C ALA A 215 8.85 -12.79 -7.59
N ALA A 216 8.15 -12.02 -6.73
CA ALA A 216 7.81 -10.62 -7.01
C ALA A 216 9.05 -9.72 -7.03
N LEU A 217 10.08 -10.02 -6.23
CA LEU A 217 11.34 -9.27 -6.22
C LEU A 217 12.10 -9.48 -7.53
N ASP A 218 12.17 -10.71 -7.98
CA ASP A 218 12.85 -11.07 -9.24
C ASP A 218 12.17 -10.39 -10.45
N ASN A 219 10.86 -10.12 -10.35
CA ASN A 219 10.02 -9.55 -11.41
C ASN A 219 9.55 -8.10 -11.08
N ILE A 220 10.18 -7.41 -10.12
CA ILE A 220 9.71 -6.10 -9.63
C ILE A 220 9.59 -5.05 -10.75
N ALA A 221 10.50 -5.06 -11.72
CA ALA A 221 10.52 -4.11 -12.81
C ALA A 221 9.26 -4.21 -13.69
N GLU A 222 8.89 -5.45 -14.10
CA GLU A 222 7.71 -5.69 -14.93
C GLU A 222 6.39 -5.50 -14.15
N ILE A 223 6.37 -5.80 -12.84
CA ILE A 223 5.22 -5.53 -11.97
C ILE A 223 4.95 -4.03 -11.91
N LEU A 224 5.99 -3.23 -11.70
CA LEU A 224 5.90 -1.78 -11.64
C LEU A 224 5.47 -1.15 -12.98
N ASP A 225 5.71 -1.80 -14.13
CA ASP A 225 5.25 -1.28 -15.42
C ASP A 225 3.72 -1.29 -15.54
N VAL A 226 3.06 -2.24 -14.89
CA VAL A 226 1.61 -2.46 -15.03
C VAL A 226 0.79 -2.10 -13.78
N ALA A 227 1.40 -2.07 -12.60
CA ALA A 227 0.76 -1.64 -11.35
C ALA A 227 0.77 -0.11 -11.20
N ASP A 228 -0.19 0.43 -10.45
CA ASP A 228 -0.23 1.86 -10.08
C ASP A 228 0.65 2.16 -8.86
N GLY A 229 0.97 1.15 -8.07
CA GLY A 229 1.84 1.24 -6.91
C GLY A 229 2.20 -0.12 -6.34
N VAL A 230 3.04 -0.11 -5.31
CA VAL A 230 3.46 -1.31 -4.58
C VAL A 230 3.30 -1.13 -3.08
N MET A 231 3.08 -2.26 -2.40
CA MET A 231 3.06 -2.34 -0.94
C MET A 231 4.10 -3.38 -0.49
N VAL A 232 5.06 -2.94 0.30
CA VAL A 232 6.02 -3.83 0.96
C VAL A 232 5.32 -4.45 2.17
N ALA A 233 4.88 -5.70 2.05
CA ALA A 233 4.18 -6.45 3.10
C ALA A 233 5.22 -7.27 3.89
N ARG A 234 5.87 -6.62 4.87
CA ARG A 234 7.07 -7.15 5.55
C ARG A 234 6.83 -8.44 6.32
N GLY A 235 5.64 -8.63 6.88
CA GLY A 235 5.28 -9.85 7.59
C GLY A 235 5.38 -11.09 6.69
N ASP A 236 4.67 -11.08 5.55
CA ASP A 236 4.69 -12.18 4.59
C ASP A 236 6.06 -12.31 3.90
N LEU A 237 6.71 -11.18 3.57
CA LEU A 237 8.03 -11.16 2.95
C LEU A 237 9.11 -11.75 3.89
N GLY A 238 9.02 -11.51 5.21
CA GLY A 238 9.91 -12.07 6.22
C GLY A 238 9.76 -13.58 6.42
N VAL A 239 8.65 -14.17 5.95
CA VAL A 239 8.49 -15.62 5.87
C VAL A 239 9.21 -16.18 4.63
N GLN A 240 9.32 -15.40 3.56
CA GLN A 240 9.94 -15.82 2.30
C GLN A 240 11.46 -15.65 2.27
N LEU A 241 11.97 -14.68 3.01
CA LEU A 241 13.38 -14.27 3.02
C LEU A 241 13.98 -14.39 4.42
N PRO A 242 15.32 -14.54 4.55
CA PRO A 242 16.00 -14.32 5.82
C PRO A 242 15.69 -12.93 6.36
N LEU A 243 15.36 -12.83 7.65
CA LEU A 243 14.89 -11.60 8.29
C LEU A 243 15.87 -10.43 8.12
N GLU A 244 17.18 -10.73 8.16
CA GLU A 244 18.25 -9.75 7.97
C GLU A 244 18.29 -9.14 6.57
N GLN A 245 17.62 -9.73 5.57
CA GLN A 245 17.54 -9.20 4.21
C GLN A 245 16.35 -8.26 4.02
N VAL A 246 15.30 -8.38 4.84
CA VAL A 246 14.05 -7.62 4.69
C VAL A 246 14.27 -6.11 4.60
N PRO A 247 15.11 -5.46 5.44
CA PRO A 247 15.33 -4.01 5.35
C PRO A 247 15.97 -3.58 4.02
N PHE A 248 16.92 -4.35 3.49
CA PHE A 248 17.55 -4.06 2.21
C PHE A 248 16.60 -4.21 1.04
N VAL A 249 15.78 -5.27 1.08
CA VAL A 249 14.76 -5.54 0.06
C VAL A 249 13.66 -4.47 0.10
N GLN A 250 13.20 -4.04 1.27
CA GLN A 250 12.29 -2.89 1.42
C GLN A 250 12.83 -1.68 0.67
N LYS A 251 14.07 -1.29 0.96
CA LYS A 251 14.72 -0.15 0.29
C LYS A 251 14.79 -0.32 -1.22
N GLN A 252 15.14 -1.51 -1.72
CA GLN A 252 15.16 -1.80 -3.16
C GLN A 252 13.80 -1.62 -3.82
N ILE A 253 12.72 -2.11 -3.19
CA ILE A 253 11.36 -1.97 -3.71
C ILE A 253 10.94 -0.49 -3.74
N LEU A 254 11.18 0.25 -2.65
CA LEU A 254 10.85 1.67 -2.55
C LEU A 254 11.62 2.49 -3.59
N ASP A 255 12.92 2.26 -3.74
CA ASP A 255 13.75 2.92 -4.76
C ASP A 255 13.25 2.63 -6.18
N ALA A 256 12.88 1.36 -6.47
CA ALA A 256 12.36 0.97 -7.78
C ALA A 256 11.01 1.64 -8.08
N ALA A 257 10.10 1.68 -7.10
CA ALA A 257 8.81 2.33 -7.23
C ALA A 257 8.96 3.84 -7.48
N ASN A 258 9.75 4.51 -6.66
CA ASN A 258 9.99 5.94 -6.77
C ASN A 258 10.66 6.33 -8.10
N LYS A 259 11.61 5.53 -8.61
CA LYS A 259 12.23 5.74 -9.93
C LYS A 259 11.23 5.66 -11.08
N LYS A 260 10.22 4.80 -10.96
CA LYS A 260 9.15 4.65 -11.97
C LYS A 260 7.96 5.57 -11.72
N GLY A 261 8.00 6.46 -10.76
CA GLY A 261 6.89 7.36 -10.44
C GLY A 261 5.65 6.62 -9.96
N LYS A 262 5.81 5.58 -9.15
CA LYS A 262 4.72 4.75 -8.63
C LYS A 262 4.53 4.97 -7.15
N ILE A 263 3.29 4.76 -6.67
CA ILE A 263 2.95 4.84 -5.26
C ILE A 263 3.71 3.75 -4.48
N SER A 264 4.26 4.11 -3.33
CA SER A 264 5.00 3.22 -2.45
C SER A 264 4.43 3.20 -1.03
N ILE A 265 4.15 2.00 -0.51
CA ILE A 265 3.54 1.79 0.80
C ILE A 265 4.42 0.84 1.60
N THR A 266 4.75 1.20 2.85
CA THR A 266 5.35 0.26 3.79
C THR A 266 4.30 -0.21 4.78
N ALA A 267 4.17 -1.53 4.92
CA ALA A 267 3.09 -2.18 5.64
C ALA A 267 3.60 -3.23 6.63
N THR A 268 2.74 -3.55 7.60
CA THR A 268 2.90 -4.56 8.66
C THR A 268 3.97 -4.21 9.72
N GLU A 269 3.71 -4.60 10.96
CA GLU A 269 4.63 -4.45 12.10
C GLU A 269 5.15 -3.03 12.33
N MET A 270 4.31 -2.01 12.08
CA MET A 270 4.70 -0.61 12.25
C MET A 270 4.66 -0.15 13.71
N LEU A 271 3.52 -0.32 14.37
CA LEU A 271 3.29 -0.01 15.79
C LEU A 271 2.67 -1.23 16.50
N GLN A 272 3.16 -2.41 16.21
CA GLN A 272 2.59 -3.69 16.65
C GLN A 272 2.42 -3.77 18.17
N SER A 273 3.35 -3.19 18.94
CA SER A 273 3.25 -3.14 20.40
C SER A 273 2.04 -2.32 20.88
N MET A 274 1.61 -1.34 20.07
CA MET A 274 0.46 -0.49 20.39
C MET A 274 -0.89 -1.16 20.14
N LYS A 275 -0.93 -2.42 19.72
CA LYS A 275 -2.15 -3.22 19.76
C LYS A 275 -2.76 -3.27 21.17
N SER A 276 -1.89 -3.33 22.21
CA SER A 276 -2.30 -3.36 23.63
C SER A 276 -1.57 -2.33 24.50
N SER A 277 -0.56 -1.64 23.97
CA SER A 277 0.19 -0.60 24.69
C SER A 277 -0.22 0.80 24.21
N ASN A 278 -0.19 1.79 25.09
CA ASN A 278 -0.42 3.19 24.74
C ASN A 278 0.83 3.91 24.22
N ARG A 279 1.98 3.23 24.18
CA ARG A 279 3.26 3.77 23.69
C ARG A 279 3.98 2.74 22.82
N PRO A 280 4.60 3.18 21.71
CA PRO A 280 5.43 2.30 20.90
C PRO A 280 6.77 2.02 21.55
N THR A 281 7.45 0.99 21.07
CA THR A 281 8.87 0.77 21.35
C THR A 281 9.74 1.78 20.59
N ARG A 282 10.98 1.97 21.03
CA ARG A 282 11.94 2.81 20.31
C ARG A 282 12.31 2.22 18.94
N ALA A 283 12.35 0.90 18.83
CA ALA A 283 12.62 0.20 17.58
C ALA A 283 11.54 0.49 16.53
N GLU A 284 10.26 0.44 16.90
CA GLU A 284 9.14 0.77 16.00
C GLU A 284 9.19 2.22 15.51
N VAL A 285 9.51 3.17 16.39
CA VAL A 285 9.69 4.58 15.99
C VAL A 285 10.82 4.73 14.98
N THR A 286 11.96 4.06 15.22
CA THR A 286 13.12 4.08 14.30
C THR A 286 12.77 3.44 12.96
N ASP A 287 12.05 2.33 12.96
CA ASP A 287 11.64 1.61 11.78
C ASP A 287 10.71 2.45 10.88
N ILE A 288 9.69 3.07 11.47
CA ILE A 288 8.79 3.98 10.75
C ILE A 288 9.57 5.17 10.16
N THR A 289 10.46 5.77 10.94
CA THR A 289 11.32 6.87 10.49
C THR A 289 12.13 6.44 9.27
N ASN A 290 12.78 5.26 9.32
CA ASN A 290 13.57 4.73 8.21
C ASN A 290 12.70 4.49 6.96
N ALA A 291 11.52 3.86 7.11
CA ALA A 291 10.61 3.64 5.99
C ALA A 291 10.23 4.95 5.26
N ILE A 292 10.01 6.03 6.01
CA ILE A 292 9.71 7.35 5.45
C ILE A 292 10.94 7.95 4.77
N LEU A 293 12.12 7.89 5.39
CA LEU A 293 13.38 8.39 4.82
C LEU A 293 13.80 7.62 3.57
N GLU A 294 13.45 6.34 3.48
CA GLU A 294 13.65 5.50 2.29
C GLU A 294 12.68 5.81 1.15
N GLY A 295 11.69 6.68 1.38
CA GLY A 295 10.82 7.22 0.35
C GLY A 295 9.42 6.62 0.28
N SER A 296 8.88 6.03 1.34
CA SER A 296 7.48 5.60 1.39
C SER A 296 6.53 6.80 1.25
N ASP A 297 5.50 6.68 0.39
CA ASP A 297 4.41 7.65 0.30
C ASP A 297 3.45 7.52 1.48
N ALA A 298 3.23 6.28 1.91
CA ALA A 298 2.34 5.96 3.01
C ALA A 298 2.88 4.84 3.90
N VAL A 299 2.45 4.87 5.15
CA VAL A 299 2.67 3.80 6.13
C VAL A 299 1.33 3.21 6.54
N MET A 300 1.27 1.89 6.74
CA MET A 300 0.01 1.19 7.00
C MET A 300 -0.03 0.58 8.40
N LEU A 301 -1.14 0.82 9.09
CA LEU A 301 -1.53 0.20 10.35
C LEU A 301 -2.47 -0.98 10.07
N SER A 302 -2.19 -2.14 10.63
CA SER A 302 -2.92 -3.40 10.42
C SER A 302 -3.73 -3.80 11.67
N ALA A 303 -3.19 -4.71 12.48
CA ALA A 303 -3.82 -5.18 13.71
C ALA A 303 -3.98 -4.06 14.75
N GLU A 304 -3.09 -3.08 14.73
CA GLU A 304 -3.06 -1.94 15.64
C GLU A 304 -4.35 -1.11 15.60
N THR A 305 -4.98 -1.03 14.45
CA THR A 305 -6.25 -0.30 14.27
C THR A 305 -7.45 -1.21 14.11
N SER A 306 -7.28 -2.42 13.58
CA SER A 306 -8.41 -3.33 13.32
C SER A 306 -8.90 -4.06 14.57
N ILE A 307 -8.00 -4.45 15.47
CA ILE A 307 -8.28 -5.21 16.71
C ILE A 307 -7.54 -4.63 17.94
N GLY A 308 -6.83 -3.53 17.79
CA GLY A 308 -6.12 -2.87 18.90
C GLY A 308 -7.08 -2.19 19.88
N ASP A 309 -6.61 -2.00 21.11
CA ASP A 309 -7.41 -1.43 22.22
C ASP A 309 -7.72 0.06 22.01
N ASN A 310 -6.80 0.82 21.39
CA ASN A 310 -6.95 2.26 21.22
C ASN A 310 -6.51 2.75 19.82
N PRO A 311 -7.32 2.49 18.76
CA PRO A 311 -6.98 2.84 17.38
C PRO A 311 -6.65 4.33 17.16
N ASN A 312 -7.37 5.24 17.80
CA ASN A 312 -7.14 6.67 17.66
C ASN A 312 -5.74 7.06 18.16
N ARG A 313 -5.35 6.53 19.34
CA ARG A 313 -4.02 6.79 19.89
C ARG A 313 -2.90 6.28 19.00
N VAL A 314 -3.10 5.13 18.37
CA VAL A 314 -2.14 4.56 17.41
C VAL A 314 -1.95 5.52 16.22
N VAL A 315 -3.04 6.04 15.64
CA VAL A 315 -2.98 7.00 14.52
C VAL A 315 -2.35 8.31 14.94
N GLU A 316 -2.66 8.85 16.12
CA GLU A 316 -2.02 10.05 16.66
C GLU A 316 -0.50 9.89 16.77
N VAL A 317 -0.03 8.77 17.35
CA VAL A 317 1.41 8.48 17.48
C VAL A 317 2.06 8.33 16.12
N MET A 318 1.45 7.59 15.20
CA MET A 318 1.93 7.48 13.82
C MET A 318 2.03 8.85 13.15
N SER A 319 1.01 9.70 13.34
CA SER A 319 0.99 11.05 12.78
C SER A 319 2.11 11.93 13.33
N LEU A 320 2.43 11.81 14.62
CA LEU A 320 3.55 12.55 15.24
C LEU A 320 4.91 12.10 14.68
N ILE A 321 5.12 10.78 14.53
CA ILE A 321 6.36 10.24 13.97
C ILE A 321 6.53 10.70 12.52
N CYS A 322 5.47 10.57 11.70
CA CYS A 322 5.49 11.02 10.31
C CYS A 322 5.80 12.52 10.21
N LYS A 323 5.12 13.36 10.99
CA LYS A 323 5.31 14.81 10.98
C LYS A 323 6.74 15.22 11.34
N GLU A 324 7.28 14.60 12.39
CA GLU A 324 8.67 14.88 12.84
C GLU A 324 9.68 14.45 11.76
N THR A 325 9.50 13.27 11.17
CA THR A 325 10.37 12.76 10.12
C THR A 325 10.29 13.64 8.86
N ASP A 326 9.07 13.94 8.39
CA ASP A 326 8.85 14.80 7.21
C ASP A 326 9.51 16.19 7.37
N SER A 327 9.51 16.73 8.60
CA SER A 327 10.09 18.06 8.87
C SER A 327 11.62 18.10 8.80
N LYS A 328 12.27 16.94 8.97
CA LYS A 328 13.74 16.79 9.01
C LYS A 328 14.31 16.09 7.78
N ASN A 329 13.43 15.59 6.89
CA ASN A 329 13.85 14.88 5.70
C ASN A 329 14.42 15.86 4.66
N ASP A 330 15.73 15.79 4.42
CA ASP A 330 16.37 16.52 3.33
C ASP A 330 16.22 15.76 2.02
N THR A 331 15.34 16.27 1.18
CA THR A 331 15.00 15.65 -0.12
C THR A 331 15.74 16.29 -1.30
N SER A 332 16.67 17.19 -1.06
CA SER A 332 17.40 17.94 -2.10
C SER A 332 18.13 17.05 -3.10
N SER A 333 18.63 15.88 -2.64
CA SER A 333 19.33 14.91 -3.48
C SER A 333 18.43 14.16 -4.49
N LEU A 334 17.10 14.17 -4.31
CA LEU A 334 16.19 13.46 -5.22
C LEU A 334 16.10 14.11 -6.59
N LEU A 335 16.29 15.43 -6.68
CA LEU A 335 16.31 16.16 -7.95
C LEU A 335 17.58 15.90 -8.77
N SER A 336 18.70 15.56 -8.12
CA SER A 336 19.99 15.30 -8.76
C SER A 336 20.13 13.87 -9.29
N LYS A 337 19.22 12.94 -8.94
CA LYS A 337 19.24 11.59 -9.50
C LYS A 337 18.97 11.68 -11.00
N ASP A 338 19.83 11.06 -11.82
CA ASP A 338 19.69 10.95 -13.28
C ASP A 338 18.43 10.13 -13.64
N ASN A 339 17.29 10.79 -13.63
CA ASN A 339 16.04 10.25 -14.15
C ASN A 339 15.80 10.91 -15.52
N THR A 340 16.52 10.45 -16.53
CA THR A 340 16.17 10.74 -17.93
C THR A 340 14.90 9.94 -18.24
N SER A 341 13.77 10.61 -18.25
CA SER A 341 12.50 10.04 -18.65
C SER A 341 12.14 10.60 -20.03
N GLU A 342 11.73 9.73 -20.94
CA GLU A 342 11.09 10.15 -22.21
C GLU A 342 9.68 10.73 -21.99
N ASP A 343 9.13 10.60 -20.79
CA ASP A 343 7.84 11.16 -20.39
C ASP A 343 7.94 12.66 -20.16
N SER A 344 7.34 13.44 -21.05
CA SER A 344 7.29 14.90 -20.96
C SER A 344 6.64 15.41 -19.66
N THR A 345 5.62 14.69 -19.14
CA THR A 345 4.96 15.03 -17.86
C THR A 345 5.92 14.88 -16.68
N ALA A 346 6.73 13.81 -16.65
CA ALA A 346 7.72 13.61 -15.60
C ALA A 346 8.83 14.68 -15.66
N THR A 347 9.28 15.03 -16.86
CA THR A 347 10.27 16.08 -17.08
C THR A 347 9.77 17.44 -16.59
N LEU A 348 8.51 17.79 -16.93
CA LEU A 348 7.90 19.04 -16.47
C LEU A 348 7.63 19.04 -14.96
N ALA A 349 7.23 17.92 -14.37
CA ALA A 349 7.07 17.82 -12.91
C ALA A 349 8.39 18.08 -12.18
N ARG A 350 9.51 17.50 -12.67
CA ARG A 350 10.86 17.77 -12.15
C ARG A 350 11.24 19.24 -12.26
N ALA A 351 11.04 19.84 -13.44
CA ALA A 351 11.33 21.24 -13.69
C ALA A 351 10.50 22.16 -12.77
N ALA A 352 9.22 21.84 -12.56
CA ALA A 352 8.35 22.60 -11.65
C ALA A 352 8.85 22.57 -10.21
N VAL A 353 9.31 21.41 -9.73
CA VAL A 353 9.89 21.28 -8.38
C VAL A 353 11.21 22.04 -8.28
N GLN A 354 12.06 21.96 -9.30
CA GLN A 354 13.30 22.73 -9.34
C GLN A 354 13.04 24.24 -9.29
N VAL A 355 12.14 24.74 -10.15
CA VAL A 355 11.75 26.16 -10.14
C VAL A 355 11.19 26.55 -8.77
N ALA A 356 10.30 25.74 -8.19
CA ALA A 356 9.72 26.03 -6.88
C ALA A 356 10.78 26.16 -5.78
N ASN A 357 11.79 25.29 -5.78
CA ASN A 357 12.88 25.33 -4.82
C ASN A 357 13.77 26.58 -5.03
N GLU A 358 14.14 26.90 -6.27
CA GLU A 358 15.02 28.05 -6.57
C GLU A 358 14.36 29.39 -6.22
N ILE A 359 13.05 29.56 -6.50
CA ILE A 359 12.34 30.79 -6.17
C ILE A 359 11.75 30.82 -4.77
N GLN A 360 11.93 29.73 -3.99
CA GLN A 360 11.34 29.54 -2.66
C GLN A 360 9.82 29.68 -2.68
N ALA A 361 9.18 29.03 -3.65
CA ALA A 361 7.72 29.06 -3.78
C ALA A 361 7.01 28.46 -2.56
N LYS A 362 5.90 29.05 -2.15
CA LYS A 362 5.04 28.53 -1.06
C LYS A 362 4.37 27.23 -1.44
N ALA A 363 3.93 27.13 -2.70
CA ALA A 363 3.25 25.95 -3.21
C ALA A 363 3.57 25.66 -4.68
N ILE A 364 3.38 24.40 -5.04
CA ILE A 364 3.19 23.95 -6.41
C ILE A 364 1.70 23.64 -6.56
N VAL A 365 1.02 24.37 -7.42
CA VAL A 365 -0.40 24.20 -7.70
C VAL A 365 -0.57 23.35 -8.95
N ALA A 366 -1.22 22.20 -8.86
CA ALA A 366 -1.43 21.33 -9.99
C ALA A 366 -2.93 21.15 -10.28
N PHE A 367 -3.32 21.32 -11.55
CA PHE A 367 -4.64 20.95 -12.03
C PHE A 367 -4.56 19.57 -12.69
N THR A 368 -5.46 18.65 -12.30
CA THR A 368 -5.38 17.27 -12.77
C THR A 368 -6.75 16.60 -12.85
N GLU A 369 -6.93 15.79 -13.91
CA GLU A 369 -8.11 14.93 -14.05
C GLU A 369 -7.85 13.48 -13.61
N THR A 370 -6.58 13.03 -13.63
CA THR A 370 -6.21 11.63 -13.36
C THR A 370 -5.32 11.43 -12.14
N GLY A 371 -4.81 12.52 -11.54
CA GLY A 371 -3.84 12.46 -10.43
C GLY A 371 -2.39 12.20 -10.87
N ARG A 372 -2.08 12.07 -12.17
CA ARG A 372 -0.72 11.75 -12.65
C ARG A 372 0.28 12.87 -12.37
N THR A 373 -0.06 14.11 -12.69
CA THR A 373 0.83 15.25 -12.46
C THR A 373 1.22 15.41 -10.99
N PRO A 374 0.27 15.44 -10.03
CA PRO A 374 0.63 15.52 -8.61
C PRO A 374 1.39 14.29 -8.09
N LEU A 375 1.16 13.09 -8.62
CA LEU A 375 1.95 11.90 -8.30
C LEU A 375 3.42 12.11 -8.68
N LEU A 376 3.69 12.57 -9.90
CA LEU A 376 5.04 12.81 -10.37
C LEU A 376 5.74 13.96 -9.61
N ILE A 377 5.02 15.04 -9.28
CA ILE A 377 5.54 16.11 -8.42
C ILE A 377 5.88 15.57 -7.03
N SER A 378 4.97 14.78 -6.45
CA SER A 378 5.12 14.15 -5.14
C SER A 378 6.39 13.30 -5.04
N ASN A 379 6.75 12.55 -6.09
CA ASN A 379 7.96 11.71 -6.13
C ASN A 379 9.27 12.48 -5.98
N PHE A 380 9.29 13.76 -6.33
CA PHE A 380 10.46 14.63 -6.11
C PHE A 380 10.49 15.25 -4.71
N ARG A 381 9.49 14.95 -3.85
CA ARG A 381 9.44 15.38 -2.45
C ARG A 381 9.74 16.88 -2.26
N PRO A 382 9.03 17.81 -2.93
CA PRO A 382 9.31 19.24 -2.81
C PRO A 382 9.13 19.75 -1.38
N GLN A 383 9.88 20.80 -1.03
CA GLN A 383 9.67 21.51 0.23
C GLN A 383 8.35 22.30 0.20
N ALA A 384 8.03 22.89 -0.95
CA ALA A 384 6.76 23.59 -1.20
C ALA A 384 5.55 22.68 -0.96
N GLU A 385 4.41 23.23 -0.53
CA GLU A 385 3.15 22.50 -0.46
C GLU A 385 2.73 22.06 -1.88
N ILE A 386 2.17 20.83 -2.01
CA ILE A 386 1.58 20.38 -3.27
C ILE A 386 0.07 20.55 -3.13
N ILE A 387 -0.47 21.58 -3.76
CA ILE A 387 -1.91 21.88 -3.76
C ILE A 387 -2.49 21.45 -5.09
N THR A 388 -3.52 20.61 -5.07
CA THR A 388 -4.10 20.06 -6.29
C THR A 388 -5.58 20.35 -6.39
N PHE A 389 -6.03 20.61 -7.60
CA PHE A 389 -7.43 20.79 -7.94
C PHE A 389 -7.86 19.75 -8.97
N SER A 390 -9.03 19.15 -8.74
CA SER A 390 -9.65 18.23 -9.68
C SER A 390 -11.16 18.39 -9.70
N THR A 391 -11.77 18.10 -10.84
CA THR A 391 -13.23 18.04 -11.02
C THR A 391 -13.79 16.66 -10.62
N ARG A 392 -12.92 15.63 -10.56
CA ARG A 392 -13.29 14.22 -10.37
C ARG A 392 -13.15 13.79 -8.91
N LYS A 393 -14.29 13.45 -8.27
CA LYS A 393 -14.31 13.00 -6.85
C LYS A 393 -13.39 11.79 -6.62
N LYS A 394 -13.38 10.81 -7.53
CA LYS A 394 -12.53 9.62 -7.42
C LYS A 394 -11.05 9.97 -7.43
N THR A 395 -10.62 10.85 -8.33
CA THR A 395 -9.25 11.35 -8.36
C THR A 395 -8.86 12.05 -7.06
N LEU A 396 -9.76 12.88 -6.52
CA LEU A 396 -9.55 13.54 -5.23
C LEU A 396 -9.35 12.51 -4.10
N ASN A 397 -10.15 11.43 -4.07
CA ASN A 397 -9.99 10.36 -3.10
C ASN A 397 -8.63 9.66 -3.27
N GLN A 398 -8.27 9.30 -4.50
CA GLN A 398 -7.01 8.60 -4.79
C GLN A 398 -5.77 9.42 -4.43
N MET A 399 -5.82 10.74 -4.56
CA MET A 399 -4.71 11.62 -4.16
C MET A 399 -4.46 11.61 -2.64
N ASN A 400 -5.36 11.07 -1.82
CA ASN A 400 -5.10 10.84 -0.39
C ASN A 400 -3.96 9.84 -0.12
N LEU A 401 -3.51 9.10 -1.11
CA LEU A 401 -2.37 8.17 -0.99
C LEU A 401 -1.04 8.78 -1.50
N LEU A 402 -1.04 10.00 -2.03
CA LEU A 402 0.14 10.66 -2.57
C LEU A 402 0.84 11.52 -1.51
N TRP A 403 2.13 11.30 -1.31
CA TRP A 403 2.93 12.03 -0.33
C TRP A 403 2.86 13.55 -0.55
N GLY A 404 2.62 14.29 0.50
CA GLY A 404 2.62 15.76 0.50
C GLY A 404 1.47 16.43 -0.27
N VAL A 405 0.65 15.67 -1.00
CA VAL A 405 -0.46 16.21 -1.80
C VAL A 405 -1.63 16.58 -0.89
N VAL A 406 -2.15 17.80 -1.07
CA VAL A 406 -3.40 18.28 -0.49
C VAL A 406 -4.33 18.63 -1.66
N GLN A 407 -5.49 18.01 -1.69
CA GLN A 407 -6.40 18.09 -2.82
C GLN A 407 -7.70 18.82 -2.48
N TYR A 408 -8.20 19.55 -3.45
CA TYR A 408 -9.44 20.33 -3.34
C TYR A 408 -10.31 20.14 -4.58
N PRO A 409 -11.63 20.08 -4.42
CA PRO A 409 -12.54 20.09 -5.56
C PRO A 409 -12.51 21.45 -6.27
N MET A 410 -12.64 21.42 -7.58
CA MET A 410 -12.82 22.60 -8.40
C MET A 410 -13.93 22.34 -9.42
N GLU A 411 -14.77 23.32 -9.62
CA GLU A 411 -15.74 23.26 -10.72
C GLU A 411 -15.03 23.29 -12.07
N ARG A 412 -15.65 22.65 -13.05
CA ARG A 412 -15.15 22.67 -14.42
C ARG A 412 -15.14 24.09 -14.96
N LYS A 413 -14.02 24.52 -15.51
CA LYS A 413 -13.84 25.83 -16.15
C LYS A 413 -13.49 25.65 -17.63
N GLU A 414 -13.93 26.58 -18.49
CA GLU A 414 -13.65 26.52 -19.91
C GLU A 414 -12.28 27.10 -20.27
N HIS A 415 -11.85 28.10 -19.49
CA HIS A 415 -10.59 28.80 -19.73
C HIS A 415 -9.59 28.62 -18.60
N PHE A 416 -8.32 28.46 -18.97
CA PHE A 416 -7.23 28.32 -18.01
C PHE A 416 -7.09 29.54 -17.10
N SER A 417 -7.38 30.76 -17.62
CA SER A 417 -7.41 32.00 -16.82
C SER A 417 -8.40 31.97 -15.66
N GLU A 418 -9.56 31.33 -15.88
CA GLU A 418 -10.58 31.15 -14.82
C GLU A 418 -10.13 30.15 -13.76
N MET A 419 -9.44 29.06 -14.18
CA MET A 419 -8.85 28.10 -13.25
C MET A 419 -7.78 28.78 -12.37
N LEU A 420 -6.92 29.61 -12.98
CA LEU A 420 -5.89 30.36 -12.26
C LEU A 420 -6.51 31.34 -11.26
N LYS A 421 -7.55 32.08 -11.67
CA LYS A 421 -8.25 33.01 -10.80
C LYS A 421 -8.88 32.28 -9.62
N SER A 422 -9.59 31.19 -9.86
CA SER A 422 -10.20 30.37 -8.79
C SER A 422 -9.15 29.82 -7.83
N ALA A 423 -8.01 29.36 -8.31
CA ALA A 423 -6.91 28.89 -7.47
C ALA A 423 -6.29 30.04 -6.65
N ASN A 424 -6.05 31.21 -7.26
CA ASN A 424 -5.51 32.39 -6.58
C ASN A 424 -6.45 32.84 -5.45
N ASP A 425 -7.74 32.94 -5.72
CA ASP A 425 -8.75 33.32 -4.71
C ASP A 425 -8.78 32.32 -3.56
N PHE A 426 -8.74 31.03 -3.87
CA PHE A 426 -8.65 29.96 -2.87
C PHE A 426 -7.39 30.07 -1.99
N LEU A 427 -6.23 30.32 -2.59
CA LEU A 427 -4.97 30.46 -1.86
C LEU A 427 -5.01 31.66 -0.90
N ILE A 428 -5.65 32.76 -1.30
CA ILE A 428 -5.83 33.93 -0.44
C ILE A 428 -6.81 33.65 0.69
N THR A 429 -7.98 33.12 0.38
CA THR A 429 -9.10 32.99 1.33
C THR A 429 -8.94 31.81 2.29
N GLU A 430 -8.63 30.63 1.78
CA GLU A 430 -8.56 29.38 2.53
C GLU A 430 -7.16 29.10 3.09
N LYS A 431 -6.13 29.27 2.26
CA LYS A 431 -4.74 29.00 2.67
C LYS A 431 -4.06 30.17 3.35
N LYS A 432 -4.69 31.37 3.31
CA LYS A 432 -4.15 32.60 3.93
C LYS A 432 -2.76 32.99 3.42
N TYR A 433 -2.49 32.75 2.13
CA TYR A 433 -1.26 33.19 1.51
C TYR A 433 -1.24 34.71 1.37
N ASN A 434 -0.07 35.30 1.56
CA ASN A 434 0.09 36.72 1.46
C ASN A 434 0.16 37.17 0.00
N LYS A 435 -0.20 38.42 -0.24
CA LYS A 435 0.11 39.08 -1.48
C LYS A 435 1.62 39.01 -1.74
N ASP A 436 2.00 38.78 -3.00
CA ASP A 436 3.39 38.58 -3.47
C ASP A 436 4.05 37.23 -3.09
N ASP A 437 3.41 36.34 -2.32
CA ASP A 437 3.88 34.95 -2.19
C ASP A 437 3.93 34.31 -3.58
N LYS A 438 5.05 33.62 -3.89
CA LYS A 438 5.24 32.95 -5.18
C LYS A 438 4.68 31.54 -5.15
N VAL A 439 4.01 31.15 -6.23
CA VAL A 439 3.57 29.78 -6.47
C VAL A 439 3.94 29.34 -7.88
N VAL A 440 4.18 28.05 -8.06
CA VAL A 440 4.42 27.43 -9.36
C VAL A 440 3.17 26.66 -9.77
N VAL A 441 2.58 27.03 -10.89
CA VAL A 441 1.39 26.36 -11.43
C VAL A 441 1.79 25.37 -12.52
N VAL A 442 1.21 24.18 -12.47
CA VAL A 442 1.45 23.08 -13.43
C VAL A 442 0.12 22.59 -13.97
N ALA A 443 -0.03 22.53 -15.28
CA ALA A 443 -1.27 22.14 -15.93
C ALA A 443 -1.05 21.47 -17.29
N GLY A 444 -2.06 20.71 -17.74
CA GLY A 444 -2.28 20.39 -19.15
C GLY A 444 -3.20 21.43 -19.78
N THR A 445 -2.83 21.97 -20.91
CA THR A 445 -3.63 22.93 -21.68
C THR A 445 -3.85 22.44 -23.11
N PRO A 446 -5.04 22.67 -23.73
CA PRO A 446 -6.21 23.39 -23.20
C PRO A 446 -6.92 22.62 -22.07
N PRO A 447 -7.70 23.30 -21.21
CA PRO A 447 -8.51 22.67 -20.17
C PRO A 447 -9.49 21.66 -20.74
N ASN A 448 -9.91 20.70 -19.90
CA ASN A 448 -10.92 19.68 -20.26
C ASN A 448 -10.52 18.68 -21.36
N VAL A 449 -9.28 18.67 -21.77
CA VAL A 449 -8.69 17.63 -22.62
C VAL A 449 -7.78 16.77 -21.74
N GLU A 450 -7.86 15.45 -21.86
CA GLU A 450 -6.87 14.56 -21.22
C GLU A 450 -5.53 14.69 -21.96
N ALA A 451 -4.90 15.84 -21.80
CA ALA A 451 -3.60 16.13 -22.38
C ALA A 451 -2.50 15.90 -21.36
N ALA A 452 -1.32 15.52 -21.86
CA ALA A 452 -0.12 15.53 -21.04
C ALA A 452 0.12 16.93 -20.46
N THR A 453 0.70 16.99 -19.27
CA THR A 453 1.16 18.25 -18.68
C THR A 453 2.10 18.96 -19.65
N ASN A 454 1.81 20.20 -20.01
CA ASN A 454 2.53 20.96 -21.02
C ASN A 454 2.83 22.42 -20.63
N LEU A 455 2.46 22.83 -19.39
CA LEU A 455 2.59 24.19 -18.92
C LEU A 455 3.15 24.25 -17.49
N ILE A 456 4.18 25.10 -17.30
CA ILE A 456 4.63 25.58 -15.99
C ILE A 456 4.53 27.10 -16.02
N ARG A 457 3.94 27.70 -14.96
CA ARG A 457 3.83 29.14 -14.80
C ARG A 457 4.16 29.56 -13.38
N VAL A 458 5.02 30.54 -13.22
CA VAL A 458 5.25 31.22 -11.95
C VAL A 458 4.21 32.35 -11.80
N LEU A 459 3.57 32.40 -10.64
CA LEU A 459 2.62 33.44 -10.27
C LEU A 459 2.99 34.05 -8.93
N LYS A 460 2.69 35.33 -8.77
CA LYS A 460 2.58 35.98 -7.47
C LYS A 460 1.13 36.06 -7.05
N ILE A 461 0.85 35.73 -5.83
CA ILE A 461 -0.51 35.82 -5.27
C ILE A 461 -1.00 37.26 -5.34
N GLY A 462 -2.20 37.46 -5.89
CA GLY A 462 -2.83 38.76 -6.10
C GLY A 462 -2.45 39.49 -7.39
N GLU A 463 -1.72 38.83 -8.31
CA GLU A 463 -1.42 39.37 -9.67
C GLU A 463 -2.56 39.11 -10.69
N LEU A 464 -3.58 38.30 -10.36
CA LEU A 464 -4.67 37.89 -11.24
C LEU A 464 -5.96 38.66 -10.95
#